data_bb701d2ae9529e499d7fc036350534dc
#
_entry.id   bb701d2ae9529e499d7fc036350534dc
#
_cell.length_a   1.000
_cell.length_b   1.000
_cell.length_c   1.000
_cell.angle_alpha   90.00
_cell.angle_beta   90.00
_cell.angle_gamma   90.00
#
_symmetry.space_group_name_H-M   'P 1'
#
loop_
_entity.id
_entity.type
_entity.pdbx_description
1 polymer ?
#
loop_
_entity_poly.entity_id
_entity_poly.type
_entity_poly.pdbx_seq_one_letter_code
_entity_poly.pdbx_strand_id
1 'polypeptide(L)'
;MIETILEEICGLNLPLFWLTESEHGKRTTWSFVPDNPCNDIYSVTKVFTVTALGFLYDQGLWKPDDKICDLFRKKLPERYDPQWEEVTLDHVIRHRIGVTEDFLDIDNYDMTQFGSEDFLKLAFERPVPARPGVDYQYSDGAYYLLSRVVTELSGEKLDDFLRPRLLMPLHVREAAFSKCPMGYPIGATGMYVRTEDMAKLGEVYQNGGTFEGKRLLSKEWVELVFEREYELAKMENGGYCKGGMNGQMLYLSPHGRVIAWQSYDPEGKGNTLMELILKNE
;
A
#
# COMPACT_ATOMS: atom_id res chain seq x y z
N MET A 1 -22.91 11.19 -0.76
CA MET A 1 -23.14 10.41 -2.02
C MET A 1 -23.46 8.95 -1.69
N ILE A 2 -22.65 8.23 -0.92
CA ILE A 2 -22.95 6.81 -0.58
C ILE A 2 -24.33 6.63 0.06
N GLU A 3 -24.73 7.52 0.98
CA GLU A 3 -26.05 7.46 1.61
C GLU A 3 -27.20 7.47 0.60
N THR A 4 -27.06 8.20 -0.51
CA THR A 4 -28.11 8.30 -1.55
C THR A 4 -28.23 7.07 -2.43
N ILE A 5 -27.16 6.27 -2.54
CA ILE A 5 -27.12 5.03 -3.34
C ILE A 5 -27.05 3.76 -2.48
N LEU A 6 -27.27 3.88 -1.17
CA LEU A 6 -27.10 2.77 -0.24
C LEU A 6 -28.04 1.59 -0.56
N GLU A 7 -29.29 1.88 -0.97
CA GLU A 7 -30.24 0.85 -1.38
C GLU A 7 -29.76 0.11 -2.64
N GLU A 8 -29.17 0.82 -3.61
CA GLU A 8 -28.60 0.21 -4.80
C GLU A 8 -27.39 -0.66 -4.44
N ILE A 9 -26.51 -0.19 -3.53
CA ILE A 9 -25.37 -0.97 -3.03
C ILE A 9 -25.85 -2.27 -2.38
N CYS A 10 -26.86 -2.20 -1.50
CA CYS A 10 -27.46 -3.39 -0.89
C CYS A 10 -28.07 -4.34 -1.95
N GLY A 11 -28.66 -3.78 -3.00
CA GLY A 11 -29.26 -4.54 -4.11
C GLY A 11 -28.23 -5.30 -4.97
N LEU A 12 -26.98 -4.89 -4.98
CA LEU A 12 -25.89 -5.59 -5.69
C LEU A 12 -25.53 -6.93 -5.05
N ASN A 13 -25.94 -7.16 -3.80
CA ASN A 13 -25.64 -8.37 -3.04
C ASN A 13 -24.13 -8.73 -3.05
N LEU A 14 -23.29 -7.70 -2.88
CA LEU A 14 -21.83 -7.84 -2.81
C LEU A 14 -21.41 -8.33 -1.41
N PRO A 15 -20.31 -9.10 -1.31
CA PRO A 15 -19.81 -9.58 -0.02
C PRO A 15 -19.03 -8.48 0.73
N LEU A 16 -19.66 -7.31 0.90
CA LEU A 16 -19.11 -6.17 1.62
C LEU A 16 -19.18 -6.40 3.13
N PHE A 17 -18.14 -5.99 3.83
CA PHE A 17 -18.12 -5.93 5.30
C PHE A 17 -18.38 -4.51 5.79
N TRP A 18 -17.52 -3.58 5.37
CA TRP A 18 -17.52 -2.19 5.79
C TRP A 18 -17.23 -1.27 4.63
N LEU A 19 -17.88 -0.12 4.61
CA LEU A 19 -17.61 0.96 3.67
C LEU A 19 -17.57 2.28 4.44
N THR A 20 -16.56 3.11 4.18
CA THR A 20 -16.43 4.46 4.72
C THR A 20 -16.37 5.47 3.59
N GLU A 21 -17.19 6.50 3.65
CA GLU A 21 -17.07 7.72 2.85
C GLU A 21 -16.56 8.85 3.74
N SER A 22 -15.54 9.56 3.27
CA SER A 22 -15.07 10.81 3.85
C SER A 22 -15.25 11.96 2.87
N GLU A 23 -15.90 13.01 3.32
CA GLU A 23 -16.09 14.23 2.55
C GLU A 23 -15.91 15.44 3.47
N HIS A 24 -14.96 16.33 3.12
CA HIS A 24 -14.62 17.52 3.92
C HIS A 24 -14.31 17.21 5.40
N GLY A 25 -13.64 16.08 5.66
CA GLY A 25 -13.28 15.63 7.03
C GLY A 25 -14.42 15.00 7.82
N LYS A 26 -15.64 14.95 7.26
CA LYS A 26 -16.75 14.21 7.85
C LYS A 26 -16.73 12.77 7.31
N ARG A 27 -16.60 11.80 8.20
CA ARG A 27 -16.59 10.37 7.88
C ARG A 27 -17.91 9.72 8.29
N THR A 28 -18.44 8.90 7.39
CA THR A 28 -19.59 8.05 7.66
C THR A 28 -19.24 6.62 7.26
N THR A 29 -19.50 5.68 8.15
CA THR A 29 -19.18 4.27 7.95
C THR A 29 -20.45 3.43 8.01
N TRP A 30 -20.62 2.53 7.03
CA TRP A 30 -21.72 1.56 6.97
C TRP A 30 -21.17 0.16 7.16
N SER A 31 -21.93 -0.64 7.94
CA SER A 31 -21.70 -2.07 8.14
C SER A 31 -22.74 -2.85 7.36
N PHE A 32 -22.30 -3.83 6.59
CA PHE A 32 -23.18 -4.69 5.77
C PHE A 32 -23.39 -6.07 6.40
N VAL A 33 -22.42 -6.50 7.22
CA VAL A 33 -22.46 -7.76 7.96
C VAL A 33 -21.90 -7.55 9.37
N PRO A 34 -22.33 -8.35 10.36
CA PRO A 34 -21.77 -8.32 11.70
C PRO A 34 -20.38 -8.97 11.69
N ASP A 35 -19.35 -8.22 11.39
CA ASP A 35 -17.97 -8.69 11.28
C ASP A 35 -17.03 -7.79 12.07
N ASN A 36 -15.79 -8.26 12.26
CA ASN A 36 -14.72 -7.46 12.82
C ASN A 36 -14.43 -6.27 11.89
N PRO A 37 -14.45 -5.03 12.38
CA PRO A 37 -14.15 -3.87 11.54
C PRO A 37 -12.66 -3.74 11.18
N CYS A 38 -11.77 -4.47 11.86
CA CYS A 38 -10.33 -4.45 11.63
C CYS A 38 -9.92 -5.70 10.83
N ASN A 39 -9.97 -5.61 9.51
CA ASN A 39 -9.66 -6.70 8.60
C ASN A 39 -8.36 -6.47 7.84
N ASP A 40 -7.83 -7.54 7.24
CA ASP A 40 -6.69 -7.44 6.31
C ASP A 40 -7.10 -6.58 5.11
N ILE A 41 -6.29 -5.57 4.84
CA ILE A 41 -6.48 -4.68 3.67
C ILE A 41 -5.64 -5.12 2.47
N TYR A 42 -4.96 -6.27 2.59
CA TYR A 42 -4.13 -6.84 1.52
C TYR A 42 -3.23 -5.78 0.88
N SER A 43 -3.19 -5.70 -0.43
CA SER A 43 -2.31 -4.78 -1.16
C SER A 43 -2.56 -3.29 -0.94
N VAL A 44 -3.65 -2.88 -0.29
CA VAL A 44 -3.80 -1.48 0.17
C VAL A 44 -2.72 -1.13 1.21
N THR A 45 -2.15 -2.12 1.90
CA THR A 45 -0.97 -2.01 2.78
C THR A 45 0.18 -1.26 2.10
N LYS A 46 0.37 -1.44 0.80
CA LYS A 46 1.46 -0.82 0.04
C LYS A 46 1.41 0.71 0.09
N VAL A 47 0.22 1.31 0.20
CA VAL A 47 0.07 2.77 0.34
C VAL A 47 0.65 3.25 1.69
N PHE A 48 0.50 2.46 2.76
CA PHE A 48 1.13 2.75 4.05
C PHE A 48 2.65 2.66 3.97
N THR A 49 3.19 1.70 3.23
CA THR A 49 4.64 1.56 3.00
C THR A 49 5.18 2.73 2.18
N VAL A 50 4.48 3.15 1.11
CA VAL A 50 4.79 4.36 0.34
C VAL A 50 4.76 5.60 1.23
N THR A 51 3.80 5.69 2.15
CA THR A 51 3.72 6.79 3.10
C THR A 51 4.92 6.82 4.06
N ALA A 52 5.39 5.65 4.52
CA ALA A 52 6.61 5.56 5.34
C ALA A 52 7.84 6.06 4.57
N LEU A 53 7.97 5.70 3.29
CA LEU A 53 9.02 6.21 2.42
C LEU A 53 8.92 7.73 2.25
N GLY A 54 7.71 8.29 2.21
CA GLY A 54 7.48 9.73 2.14
C GLY A 54 8.06 10.49 3.33
N PHE A 55 7.87 9.99 4.54
CA PHE A 55 8.51 10.60 5.72
C PHE A 55 10.04 10.61 5.64
N LEU A 56 10.65 9.58 5.07
CA LEU A 56 12.10 9.50 4.88
C LEU A 56 12.59 10.38 3.73
N TYR A 57 11.78 10.48 2.66
CA TYR A 57 12.02 11.38 1.53
C TYR A 57 12.03 12.85 2.00
N ASP A 58 11.05 13.25 2.79
CA ASP A 58 10.94 14.59 3.36
C ASP A 58 12.11 14.96 4.29
N GLN A 59 12.78 13.96 4.85
CA GLN A 59 14.02 14.11 5.63
C GLN A 59 15.28 14.12 4.77
N GLY A 60 15.16 13.92 3.45
CA GLY A 60 16.28 13.85 2.53
C GLY A 60 17.16 12.60 2.67
N LEU A 61 16.62 11.53 3.26
CA LEU A 61 17.37 10.30 3.54
C LEU A 61 17.50 9.37 2.32
N TRP A 62 16.71 9.60 1.29
CA TRP A 62 16.77 8.85 0.04
C TRP A 62 16.18 9.66 -1.14
N LYS A 63 16.48 9.20 -2.35
CA LYS A 63 15.97 9.74 -3.61
C LYS A 63 15.52 8.59 -4.53
N PRO A 64 14.61 8.84 -5.50
CA PRO A 64 14.12 7.82 -6.44
C PRO A 64 15.23 7.06 -7.17
N ASP A 65 16.33 7.74 -7.53
CA ASP A 65 17.46 7.16 -8.29
C ASP A 65 18.49 6.43 -7.42
N ASP A 66 18.35 6.45 -6.10
CA ASP A 66 19.26 5.73 -5.21
C ASP A 66 19.19 4.23 -5.48
N LYS A 67 20.34 3.58 -5.53
CA LYS A 67 20.45 2.14 -5.81
C LYS A 67 20.14 1.32 -4.56
N ILE A 68 19.24 0.35 -4.71
CA ILE A 68 18.85 -0.49 -3.58
C ILE A 68 20.04 -1.28 -3.01
N CYS A 69 20.95 -1.74 -3.86
CA CYS A 69 22.16 -2.45 -3.42
C CYS A 69 23.05 -1.61 -2.51
N ASP A 70 23.13 -0.29 -2.71
CA ASP A 70 23.95 0.58 -1.88
C ASP A 70 23.45 0.63 -0.44
N LEU A 71 22.12 0.64 -0.26
CA LEU A 71 21.51 0.60 1.07
C LEU A 71 21.75 -0.72 1.79
N PHE A 72 21.79 -1.83 1.05
CA PHE A 72 21.96 -3.17 1.61
C PHE A 72 23.34 -3.77 1.42
N ARG A 73 24.37 -2.99 1.04
CA ARG A 73 25.71 -3.46 0.65
C ARG A 73 26.31 -4.50 1.62
N LYS A 74 26.11 -4.31 2.92
CA LYS A 74 26.64 -5.21 3.98
C LYS A 74 25.75 -6.43 4.24
N LYS A 75 24.56 -6.49 3.63
CA LYS A 75 23.53 -7.52 3.85
C LYS A 75 23.20 -8.30 2.58
N LEU A 76 23.85 -7.95 1.46
CA LEU A 76 23.70 -8.69 0.21
C LEU A 76 24.24 -10.12 0.38
N PRO A 77 23.60 -11.14 -0.23
CA PRO A 77 24.14 -12.48 -0.27
C PRO A 77 25.47 -12.51 -1.03
N GLU A 78 26.30 -13.55 -0.79
CA GLU A 78 27.58 -13.71 -1.50
C GLU A 78 27.39 -13.80 -3.03
N ARG A 79 26.25 -14.30 -3.46
CA ARG A 79 25.89 -14.44 -4.88
C ARG A 79 24.50 -13.86 -5.10
N TYR A 80 24.40 -12.92 -6.01
CA TYR A 80 23.17 -12.32 -6.51
C TYR A 80 23.36 -11.93 -7.97
N ASP A 81 22.25 -11.71 -8.67
CA ASP A 81 22.30 -11.27 -10.07
C ASP A 81 22.92 -9.86 -10.15
N PRO A 82 23.97 -9.65 -10.96
CA PRO A 82 24.61 -8.34 -11.10
C PRO A 82 23.63 -7.22 -11.53
N GLN A 83 22.52 -7.53 -12.16
CA GLN A 83 21.52 -6.53 -12.55
C GLN A 83 20.85 -5.86 -11.35
N TRP A 84 20.89 -6.44 -10.15
CA TRP A 84 20.45 -5.76 -8.92
C TRP A 84 21.19 -4.45 -8.68
N GLU A 85 22.43 -4.30 -9.14
CA GLU A 85 23.21 -3.05 -9.04
C GLU A 85 22.60 -1.90 -9.87
N GLU A 86 21.74 -2.20 -10.83
CA GLU A 86 21.04 -1.19 -11.64
C GLU A 86 19.64 -0.85 -11.09
N VAL A 87 19.15 -1.60 -10.11
CA VAL A 87 17.81 -1.40 -9.53
C VAL A 87 17.81 -0.18 -8.61
N THR A 88 16.97 0.81 -8.93
CA THR A 88 16.73 2.00 -8.10
C THR A 88 15.53 1.81 -7.18
N LEU A 89 15.38 2.67 -6.18
CA LEU A 89 14.19 2.67 -5.32
C LEU A 89 12.91 2.97 -6.13
N ASP A 90 12.97 3.85 -7.13
CA ASP A 90 11.84 4.08 -8.06
C ASP A 90 11.44 2.79 -8.79
N HIS A 91 12.42 2.02 -9.28
CA HIS A 91 12.13 0.74 -9.92
C HIS A 91 11.40 -0.23 -8.97
N VAL A 92 11.81 -0.28 -7.71
CA VAL A 92 11.19 -1.16 -6.70
C VAL A 92 9.75 -0.70 -6.40
N ILE A 93 9.53 0.59 -6.12
CA ILE A 93 8.21 1.15 -5.81
C ILE A 93 7.24 0.91 -6.97
N ARG A 94 7.71 1.04 -8.21
CA ARG A 94 6.90 0.91 -9.43
C ARG A 94 6.82 -0.51 -9.99
N HIS A 95 7.27 -1.53 -9.24
CA HIS A 95 7.28 -2.92 -9.70
C HIS A 95 8.03 -3.12 -11.03
N ARG A 96 9.19 -2.44 -11.20
CA ARG A 96 10.02 -2.48 -12.41
C ARG A 96 11.45 -2.95 -12.12
N ILE A 97 11.58 -3.90 -11.19
CA ILE A 97 12.88 -4.47 -10.80
C ILE A 97 13.55 -5.18 -11.97
N GLY A 98 12.75 -5.82 -12.85
CA GLY A 98 13.25 -6.69 -13.94
C GLY A 98 13.13 -8.18 -13.61
N VAL A 99 12.45 -8.54 -12.53
CA VAL A 99 12.03 -9.93 -12.24
C VAL A 99 10.90 -10.33 -13.18
N THR A 100 10.72 -11.63 -13.42
CA THR A 100 9.69 -12.16 -14.34
C THR A 100 8.49 -12.78 -13.64
N GLU A 101 8.55 -12.91 -12.33
CA GLU A 101 7.48 -13.48 -11.49
C GLU A 101 7.48 -12.80 -10.12
N ASP A 102 6.34 -12.89 -9.44
CA ASP A 102 6.24 -12.45 -8.04
C ASP A 102 7.08 -13.35 -7.12
N PHE A 103 7.46 -12.81 -5.98
CA PHE A 103 8.18 -13.52 -4.92
C PHE A 103 7.76 -13.01 -3.55
N LEU A 104 7.87 -13.88 -2.52
CA LEU A 104 7.42 -13.61 -1.16
C LEU A 104 5.91 -13.28 -1.07
N ASP A 105 5.11 -13.87 -1.95
CA ASP A 105 3.65 -13.76 -1.95
C ASP A 105 3.06 -14.60 -0.80
N ILE A 106 2.86 -13.96 0.35
CA ILE A 106 2.29 -14.62 1.54
C ILE A 106 0.76 -14.72 1.50
N ASP A 107 0.11 -14.09 0.54
CA ASP A 107 -1.34 -14.16 0.38
C ASP A 107 -1.75 -15.49 -0.28
N ASN A 108 -0.86 -16.07 -1.08
CA ASN A 108 -1.09 -17.33 -1.79
C ASN A 108 -0.22 -18.49 -1.28
N TYR A 109 0.88 -18.23 -0.56
CA TYR A 109 1.81 -19.25 -0.10
C TYR A 109 2.10 -19.13 1.39
N ASP A 110 2.18 -20.28 2.07
CA ASP A 110 2.64 -20.32 3.45
C ASP A 110 4.13 -19.93 3.52
N MET A 111 4.45 -19.04 4.47
CA MET A 111 5.82 -18.52 4.64
C MET A 111 6.86 -19.63 4.88
N THR A 112 6.47 -20.77 5.44
CA THR A 112 7.36 -21.93 5.64
C THR A 112 7.85 -22.57 4.34
N GLN A 113 7.14 -22.32 3.22
CA GLN A 113 7.48 -22.85 1.90
C GLN A 113 8.58 -22.05 1.20
N PHE A 114 8.94 -20.87 1.67
CA PHE A 114 9.98 -20.05 1.04
C PHE A 114 11.41 -20.54 1.28
N GLY A 115 11.60 -21.54 2.16
CA GLY A 115 12.88 -22.24 2.34
C GLY A 115 13.95 -21.48 3.11
N SER A 116 13.68 -20.26 3.59
CA SER A 116 14.56 -19.48 4.46
C SER A 116 13.75 -18.53 5.33
N GLU A 117 14.23 -18.24 6.54
CA GLU A 117 13.68 -17.21 7.41
C GLU A 117 14.14 -15.79 6.99
N ASP A 118 15.26 -15.69 6.28
CA ASP A 118 15.82 -14.42 5.80
C ASP A 118 15.23 -14.05 4.43
N PHE A 119 14.07 -13.39 4.45
CA PHE A 119 13.37 -12.93 3.25
C PHE A 119 14.14 -11.85 2.48
N LEU A 120 15.02 -11.08 3.16
CA LEU A 120 15.88 -10.11 2.46
C LEU A 120 16.89 -10.81 1.56
N LYS A 121 17.50 -11.87 2.09
CA LYS A 121 18.41 -12.73 1.31
C LYS A 121 17.67 -13.38 0.14
N LEU A 122 16.49 -14.00 0.40
CA LEU A 122 15.68 -14.60 -0.66
C LEU A 122 15.33 -13.61 -1.78
N ALA A 123 15.02 -12.36 -1.42
CA ALA A 123 14.71 -11.32 -2.40
C ALA A 123 15.90 -11.03 -3.33
N PHE A 124 17.10 -10.82 -2.77
CA PHE A 124 18.29 -10.55 -3.58
C PHE A 124 18.85 -11.78 -4.31
N GLU A 125 18.50 -13.00 -3.90
CA GLU A 125 18.84 -14.23 -4.62
C GLU A 125 17.94 -14.45 -5.86
N ARG A 126 16.87 -13.65 -6.02
CA ARG A 126 16.03 -13.73 -7.24
C ARG A 126 16.80 -13.23 -8.46
N PRO A 127 16.72 -13.95 -9.60
CA PRO A 127 17.29 -13.47 -10.85
C PRO A 127 16.56 -12.23 -11.35
N VAL A 128 17.27 -11.34 -12.01
CA VAL A 128 16.77 -10.12 -12.66
C VAL A 128 17.05 -10.23 -14.16
N PRO A 129 16.34 -11.10 -14.90
CA PRO A 129 16.66 -11.39 -16.30
C PRO A 129 16.28 -10.26 -17.27
N ALA A 130 15.38 -9.35 -16.88
CA ALA A 130 14.99 -8.20 -17.67
C ALA A 130 15.69 -6.91 -17.20
N ARG A 131 15.77 -5.93 -18.09
CA ARG A 131 16.39 -4.65 -17.77
C ARG A 131 15.55 -3.89 -16.73
N PRO A 132 16.13 -3.50 -15.57
CA PRO A 132 15.44 -2.69 -14.57
C PRO A 132 14.85 -1.39 -15.15
N GLY A 133 13.68 -1.00 -14.68
CA GLY A 133 12.97 0.21 -15.09
C GLY A 133 12.08 0.08 -16.34
N VAL A 134 12.12 -1.05 -17.05
CA VAL A 134 11.40 -1.22 -18.33
C VAL A 134 10.07 -1.92 -18.10
N ASP A 135 10.10 -3.21 -17.80
CA ASP A 135 8.91 -4.03 -17.72
C ASP A 135 8.27 -3.95 -16.32
N TYR A 136 6.93 -3.92 -16.31
CA TYR A 136 6.15 -3.99 -15.08
C TYR A 136 5.92 -5.46 -14.71
N GLN A 137 6.33 -5.85 -13.51
CA GLN A 137 6.00 -7.12 -12.90
C GLN A 137 5.61 -6.89 -11.45
N TYR A 138 4.32 -6.98 -11.17
CA TYR A 138 3.83 -6.85 -9.80
C TYR A 138 4.52 -7.84 -8.87
N SER A 139 4.92 -7.40 -7.68
CA SER A 139 5.63 -8.24 -6.74
C SER A 139 5.45 -7.77 -5.29
N ASP A 140 5.01 -8.67 -4.44
CA ASP A 140 4.96 -8.47 -3.00
C ASP A 140 6.36 -8.40 -2.38
N GLY A 141 7.31 -9.16 -2.94
CA GLY A 141 8.71 -9.08 -2.55
C GLY A 141 9.33 -7.70 -2.75
N ALA A 142 8.89 -6.94 -3.77
CA ALA A 142 9.30 -5.55 -3.94
C ALA A 142 8.95 -4.70 -2.72
N TYR A 143 7.74 -4.84 -2.19
CA TYR A 143 7.29 -4.08 -1.03
C TYR A 143 7.86 -4.60 0.30
N TYR A 144 8.19 -5.89 0.38
CA TYR A 144 9.02 -6.37 1.48
C TYR A 144 10.41 -5.70 1.48
N LEU A 145 11.05 -5.57 0.32
CA LEU A 145 12.31 -4.81 0.19
C LEU A 145 12.14 -3.35 0.66
N LEU A 146 11.03 -2.68 0.30
CA LEU A 146 10.76 -1.31 0.73
C LEU A 146 10.50 -1.21 2.25
N SER A 147 9.83 -2.18 2.85
CA SER A 147 9.70 -2.29 4.32
C SER A 147 11.08 -2.38 4.99
N ARG A 148 12.02 -3.10 4.38
CA ARG A 148 13.41 -3.22 4.86
C ARG A 148 14.21 -1.95 4.61
N VAL A 149 13.95 -1.21 3.50
CA VAL A 149 14.52 0.13 3.24
C VAL A 149 14.14 1.10 4.36
N VAL A 150 12.86 1.11 4.79
CA VAL A 150 12.44 1.92 5.94
C VAL A 150 13.28 1.59 7.17
N THR A 151 13.50 0.30 7.44
CA THR A 151 14.32 -0.12 8.58
C THR A 151 15.79 0.29 8.43
N GLU A 152 16.35 0.16 7.24
CA GLU A 152 17.77 0.50 7.00
C GLU A 152 18.05 2.00 7.17
N LEU A 153 17.12 2.84 6.70
CA LEU A 153 17.26 4.29 6.74
C LEU A 153 16.92 4.89 8.11
N SER A 154 15.93 4.33 8.83
CA SER A 154 15.44 4.89 10.09
C SER A 154 15.99 4.20 11.34
N GLY A 155 16.46 2.96 11.22
CA GLY A 155 16.78 2.09 12.36
C GLY A 155 15.53 1.47 13.04
N GLU A 156 14.32 1.79 12.57
CA GLU A 156 13.05 1.32 13.12
C GLU A 156 12.36 0.35 12.15
N LYS A 157 11.68 -0.69 12.64
CA LYS A 157 10.82 -1.53 11.80
C LYS A 157 9.64 -0.72 11.27
N LEU A 158 9.08 -1.07 10.10
CA LEU A 158 8.02 -0.32 9.43
C LEU A 158 6.82 -0.01 10.34
N ASP A 159 6.35 -0.97 11.12
CA ASP A 159 5.24 -0.81 12.04
C ASP A 159 5.56 0.15 13.21
N ASP A 160 6.75 0.03 13.80
CA ASP A 160 7.25 0.93 14.84
C ASP A 160 7.47 2.35 14.28
N PHE A 161 7.99 2.45 13.05
CA PHE A 161 8.21 3.72 12.36
C PHE A 161 6.91 4.47 12.06
N LEU A 162 5.90 3.75 11.54
CA LEU A 162 4.59 4.32 11.19
C LEU A 162 3.78 4.74 12.42
N ARG A 163 3.91 4.04 13.54
CA ARG A 163 3.07 4.27 14.73
C ARG A 163 3.07 5.73 15.19
N PRO A 164 4.20 6.37 15.52
CA PRO A 164 4.20 7.76 15.99
C PRO A 164 4.02 8.79 14.86
N ARG A 165 4.39 8.45 13.62
CA ARG A 165 4.44 9.40 12.49
C ARG A 165 3.15 9.46 11.68
N LEU A 166 2.42 8.34 11.62
CA LEU A 166 1.18 8.22 10.85
C LEU A 166 0.00 7.74 11.70
N LEU A 167 0.12 6.56 12.35
CA LEU A 167 -1.05 5.94 12.97
C LEU A 167 -1.59 6.76 14.15
N MET A 168 -0.73 7.28 15.01
CA MET A 168 -1.17 8.15 16.13
C MET A 168 -1.74 9.48 15.63
N PRO A 169 -1.11 10.22 14.70
CA PRO A 169 -1.70 11.43 14.11
C PRO A 169 -3.05 11.20 13.41
N LEU A 170 -3.26 10.05 12.79
CA LEU A 170 -4.53 9.67 12.19
C LEU A 170 -5.56 9.11 13.20
N HIS A 171 -5.22 9.07 14.49
CA HIS A 171 -6.06 8.49 15.53
C HIS A 171 -6.43 7.02 15.28
N VAL A 172 -5.54 6.27 14.64
CA VAL A 172 -5.68 4.82 14.45
C VAL A 172 -5.48 4.14 15.79
N ARG A 173 -6.48 3.42 16.29
CA ARG A 173 -6.43 2.76 17.60
C ARG A 173 -5.94 1.32 17.51
N GLU A 174 -6.30 0.64 16.43
CA GLU A 174 -6.03 -0.78 16.22
C GLU A 174 -5.40 -0.96 14.86
N ALA A 175 -4.20 -1.52 14.86
CA ALA A 175 -3.50 -1.93 13.66
C ALA A 175 -2.59 -3.12 13.97
N ALA A 176 -2.53 -4.08 13.06
CA ALA A 176 -1.60 -5.19 13.12
C ALA A 176 -0.89 -5.32 11.77
N PHE A 177 0.26 -5.99 11.77
CA PHE A 177 1.07 -6.21 10.58
C PHE A 177 1.54 -7.65 10.54
N SER A 178 1.33 -8.33 9.43
CA SER A 178 1.97 -9.61 9.15
C SER A 178 3.48 -9.39 9.01
N LYS A 179 4.25 -10.31 9.61
CA LYS A 179 5.71 -10.21 9.69
C LYS A 179 6.37 -11.47 9.15
N CYS A 180 7.53 -11.30 8.53
CA CYS A 180 8.40 -12.42 8.19
C CYS A 180 8.91 -13.12 9.47
N PRO A 181 9.49 -14.32 9.38
CA PRO A 181 10.00 -15.07 10.55
C PRO A 181 11.00 -14.27 11.41
N MET A 182 11.78 -13.37 10.81
CA MET A 182 12.70 -12.46 11.51
C MET A 182 12.00 -11.24 12.15
N GLY A 183 10.66 -11.16 12.08
CA GLY A 183 9.86 -10.14 12.74
C GLY A 183 9.85 -8.77 12.05
N TYR A 184 10.16 -8.68 10.74
CA TYR A 184 9.98 -7.47 9.95
C TYR A 184 8.62 -7.49 9.25
N PRO A 185 7.84 -6.39 9.26
CA PRO A 185 6.60 -6.32 8.51
C PRO A 185 6.79 -6.59 7.02
N ILE A 186 5.84 -7.29 6.42
CA ILE A 186 5.87 -7.62 4.99
C ILE A 186 5.79 -6.35 4.13
N GLY A 187 4.99 -5.37 4.53
CA GLY A 187 4.86 -4.08 3.82
C GLY A 187 4.09 -4.13 2.51
N ALA A 188 3.91 -5.31 1.94
CA ALA A 188 3.14 -5.54 0.73
C ALA A 188 1.66 -5.79 1.01
N THR A 189 1.40 -6.53 2.06
CA THR A 189 0.10 -7.09 2.46
C THR A 189 0.08 -7.35 3.97
N GLY A 190 -1.03 -7.85 4.50
CA GLY A 190 -1.12 -8.28 5.89
C GLY A 190 -1.14 -7.15 6.90
N MET A 191 -1.58 -5.95 6.52
CA MET A 191 -1.93 -4.90 7.46
C MET A 191 -3.43 -4.98 7.77
N TYR A 192 -3.76 -4.97 9.05
CA TYR A 192 -5.13 -5.00 9.56
C TYR A 192 -5.51 -3.64 10.11
N VAL A 193 -6.49 -2.99 9.53
CA VAL A 193 -7.05 -1.69 9.96
C VAL A 193 -8.54 -1.61 9.59
N ARG A 194 -9.22 -0.58 10.06
CA ARG A 194 -10.62 -0.28 9.70
C ARG A 194 -10.69 0.47 8.38
N THR A 195 -11.85 0.40 7.70
CA THR A 195 -12.10 1.23 6.50
C THR A 195 -11.99 2.73 6.80
N GLU A 196 -12.42 3.15 7.99
CA GLU A 196 -12.25 4.53 8.44
C GLU A 196 -10.78 4.96 8.47
N ASP A 197 -9.87 4.07 8.91
CA ASP A 197 -8.45 4.36 8.97
C ASP A 197 -7.80 4.37 7.58
N MET A 198 -8.28 3.52 6.65
CA MET A 198 -7.93 3.62 5.23
C MET A 198 -8.36 4.96 4.64
N ALA A 199 -9.61 5.40 4.93
CA ALA A 199 -10.11 6.68 4.45
C ALA A 199 -9.31 7.86 5.00
N LYS A 200 -8.89 7.85 6.28
CA LYS A 200 -8.00 8.87 6.86
C LYS A 200 -6.66 8.95 6.13
N LEU A 201 -6.07 7.80 5.76
CA LEU A 201 -4.86 7.82 4.93
C LEU A 201 -5.14 8.44 3.56
N GLY A 202 -6.26 8.09 2.92
CA GLY A 202 -6.68 8.71 1.67
C GLY A 202 -6.85 10.23 1.79
N GLU A 203 -7.38 10.74 2.91
CA GLU A 203 -7.51 12.16 3.17
C GLU A 203 -6.15 12.88 3.22
N VAL A 204 -5.10 12.23 3.76
CA VAL A 204 -3.74 12.80 3.73
C VAL A 204 -3.32 13.09 2.30
N TYR A 205 -3.48 12.15 1.39
CA TYR A 205 -3.14 12.32 -0.02
C TYR A 205 -4.07 13.31 -0.72
N GLN A 206 -5.38 13.21 -0.49
CA GLN A 206 -6.39 14.10 -1.07
C GLN A 206 -6.15 15.57 -0.68
N ASN A 207 -5.63 15.83 0.52
CA ASN A 207 -5.34 17.15 1.06
C ASN A 207 -3.86 17.57 0.92
N GLY A 208 -3.13 16.99 -0.05
CA GLY A 208 -1.74 17.37 -0.33
C GLY A 208 -0.79 17.20 0.84
N GLY A 209 -0.95 16.12 1.61
CA GLY A 209 -0.10 15.75 2.74
C GLY A 209 -0.56 16.29 4.10
N THR A 210 -1.79 16.80 4.21
CA THR A 210 -2.33 17.32 5.47
C THR A 210 -3.50 16.49 5.99
N PHE A 211 -3.60 16.37 7.31
CA PHE A 211 -4.71 15.74 8.00
C PHE A 211 -5.13 16.62 9.18
N GLU A 212 -6.41 16.98 9.26
CA GLU A 212 -6.99 17.85 10.31
C GLU A 212 -6.15 19.13 10.55
N GLY A 213 -5.70 19.76 9.45
CA GLY A 213 -4.88 20.99 9.49
C GLY A 213 -3.41 20.78 9.82
N LYS A 214 -2.97 19.57 10.15
CA LYS A 214 -1.58 19.23 10.42
C LYS A 214 -0.92 18.63 9.19
N ARG A 215 0.24 19.17 8.78
CA ARG A 215 1.05 18.58 7.72
C ARG A 215 1.75 17.32 8.23
N LEU A 216 1.55 16.21 7.53
CA LEU A 216 2.20 14.93 7.77
C LEU A 216 3.27 14.65 6.71
N LEU A 217 2.95 14.90 5.43
CA LEU A 217 3.85 14.71 4.29
C LEU A 217 4.06 16.04 3.56
N SER A 218 5.18 16.20 2.89
CA SER A 218 5.38 17.32 1.99
C SER A 218 4.41 17.29 0.82
N LYS A 219 4.14 18.45 0.24
CA LYS A 219 3.34 18.54 -0.99
C LYS A 219 4.09 17.88 -2.15
N GLU A 220 5.40 18.09 -2.21
CA GLU A 220 6.30 17.52 -3.21
C GLU A 220 6.23 15.98 -3.22
N TRP A 221 6.22 15.34 -2.06
CA TRP A 221 6.06 13.89 -1.99
C TRP A 221 4.70 13.44 -2.54
N VAL A 222 3.61 14.09 -2.13
CA VAL A 222 2.25 13.74 -2.60
C VAL A 222 2.14 13.91 -4.11
N GLU A 223 2.68 15.00 -4.67
CA GLU A 223 2.73 15.24 -6.11
C GLU A 223 3.53 14.16 -6.84
N LEU A 224 4.69 13.75 -6.27
CA LEU A 224 5.50 12.67 -6.81
C LEU A 224 4.77 11.33 -6.81
N VAL A 225 4.02 11.01 -5.73
CA VAL A 225 3.21 9.79 -5.64
C VAL A 225 2.18 9.75 -6.75
N PHE A 226 1.47 10.85 -7.01
CA PHE A 226 0.47 10.91 -8.06
C PHE A 226 1.08 10.93 -9.46
N GLU A 227 2.17 11.66 -9.68
CA GLU A 227 2.88 11.72 -10.96
C GLU A 227 3.42 10.34 -11.37
N ARG A 228 4.01 9.61 -10.42
CA ARG A 228 4.64 8.31 -10.65
C ARG A 228 3.73 7.13 -10.39
N GLU A 229 2.51 7.38 -9.95
CA GLU A 229 1.53 6.35 -9.58
C GLU A 229 2.10 5.34 -8.56
N TYR A 230 2.75 5.86 -7.52
CA TYR A 230 3.27 5.04 -6.43
C TYR A 230 2.10 4.46 -5.63
N GLU A 231 1.58 3.29 -6.05
CA GLU A 231 0.44 2.55 -5.50
C GLU A 231 -0.93 3.26 -5.51
N LEU A 232 -1.00 4.49 -5.94
CA LEU A 232 -2.24 5.20 -6.23
C LEU A 232 -2.37 5.38 -7.74
N ALA A 233 -2.97 4.37 -8.38
CA ALA A 233 -3.15 4.34 -9.83
C ALA A 233 -4.17 5.39 -10.28
N LYS A 234 -3.83 6.15 -11.32
CA LYS A 234 -4.72 7.15 -11.90
C LYS A 234 -5.87 6.49 -12.65
N MET A 235 -7.07 7.00 -12.43
CA MET A 235 -8.30 6.55 -13.10
C MET A 235 -8.70 7.49 -14.24
N GLU A 236 -9.54 6.99 -15.17
CA GLU A 236 -10.03 7.79 -16.32
C GLU A 236 -10.82 9.03 -15.92
N ASN A 237 -11.56 8.99 -14.80
CA ASN A 237 -12.29 10.13 -14.25
C ASN A 237 -11.38 11.18 -13.58
N GLY A 238 -10.05 10.93 -13.51
CA GLY A 238 -9.08 11.80 -12.87
C GLY A 238 -8.87 11.53 -11.37
N GLY A 239 -9.58 10.58 -10.78
CA GLY A 239 -9.35 10.08 -9.43
C GLY A 239 -8.16 9.13 -9.35
N TYR A 240 -7.90 8.62 -8.15
CA TYR A 240 -6.85 7.64 -7.89
C TYR A 240 -7.37 6.50 -7.05
N CYS A 241 -6.84 5.29 -7.23
CA CYS A 241 -7.25 4.16 -6.42
C CYS A 241 -6.12 3.18 -6.13
N LYS A 242 -6.30 2.42 -5.06
CA LYS A 242 -5.53 1.20 -4.76
C LYS A 242 -6.47 0.08 -4.35
N GLY A 243 -6.45 -0.99 -5.12
CA GLY A 243 -7.15 -2.24 -4.79
C GLY A 243 -6.27 -3.21 -3.99
N GLY A 244 -6.93 -4.11 -3.28
CA GLY A 244 -6.32 -5.26 -2.62
C GLY A 244 -7.07 -6.55 -2.94
N MET A 245 -6.44 -7.70 -2.69
CA MET A 245 -7.05 -9.02 -2.85
C MET A 245 -8.43 -9.05 -2.15
N ASN A 246 -9.33 -9.89 -2.65
CA ASN A 246 -10.70 -10.02 -2.13
C ASN A 246 -11.53 -8.73 -2.15
N GLY A 247 -11.19 -7.78 -3.03
CA GLY A 247 -11.99 -6.59 -3.29
C GLY A 247 -11.81 -5.45 -2.28
N GLN A 248 -10.71 -5.43 -1.52
CA GLN A 248 -10.36 -4.24 -0.72
C GLN A 248 -10.12 -3.04 -1.62
N MET A 249 -10.52 -1.85 -1.20
CA MET A 249 -10.33 -0.64 -2.01
C MET A 249 -10.12 0.61 -1.17
N LEU A 250 -9.21 1.44 -1.65
CA LEU A 250 -9.08 2.84 -1.30
C LEU A 250 -9.24 3.67 -2.59
N TYR A 251 -10.22 4.55 -2.64
CA TYR A 251 -10.50 5.42 -3.77
C TYR A 251 -10.50 6.89 -3.36
N LEU A 252 -9.78 7.70 -4.12
CA LEU A 252 -9.68 9.15 -3.99
C LEU A 252 -10.38 9.78 -5.20
N SER A 253 -11.54 10.39 -4.97
CA SER A 253 -12.33 11.06 -5.99
C SER A 253 -11.69 12.37 -6.45
N PRO A 254 -11.78 12.73 -7.73
CA PRO A 254 -11.34 14.05 -8.20
C PRO A 254 -12.13 15.20 -7.58
N HIS A 255 -13.27 14.92 -6.93
CA HIS A 255 -14.15 15.90 -6.28
C HIS A 255 -13.88 16.08 -4.77
N GLY A 256 -12.76 15.59 -4.26
CA GLY A 256 -12.35 15.79 -2.87
C GLY A 256 -12.94 14.78 -1.88
N ARG A 257 -13.55 13.70 -2.37
CA ARG A 257 -14.10 12.62 -1.56
C ARG A 257 -13.14 11.44 -1.47
N VAL A 258 -13.10 10.76 -0.35
CA VAL A 258 -12.39 9.49 -0.18
C VAL A 258 -13.38 8.39 0.18
N ILE A 259 -13.31 7.27 -0.50
CA ILE A 259 -14.12 6.10 -0.23
C ILE A 259 -13.21 4.90 -0.01
N ALA A 260 -13.43 4.16 1.07
CA ALA A 260 -12.72 2.93 1.37
C ALA A 260 -13.71 1.83 1.72
N TRP A 261 -13.46 0.61 1.24
CA TRP A 261 -14.28 -0.53 1.65
C TRP A 261 -13.45 -1.80 1.85
N GLN A 262 -14.02 -2.68 2.63
CA GLN A 262 -13.52 -4.02 2.91
C GLN A 262 -14.58 -5.04 2.52
N SER A 263 -14.14 -6.14 1.90
CA SER A 263 -15.00 -7.22 1.40
C SER A 263 -14.27 -8.56 1.44
N TYR A 264 -15.03 -9.63 1.22
CA TYR A 264 -14.47 -10.91 0.83
C TYR A 264 -15.04 -11.30 -0.54
N ASP A 265 -14.41 -10.80 -1.58
CA ASP A 265 -14.86 -10.92 -2.98
C ASP A 265 -13.82 -11.66 -3.84
N PRO A 266 -13.70 -12.98 -3.69
CA PRO A 266 -12.75 -13.77 -4.47
C PRO A 266 -13.13 -13.87 -5.95
N GLU A 267 -14.37 -13.51 -6.31
CA GLU A 267 -14.87 -13.53 -7.69
C GLU A 267 -14.67 -12.20 -8.43
N GLY A 268 -14.16 -11.16 -7.75
CA GLY A 268 -13.86 -9.87 -8.36
C GLY A 268 -15.07 -9.01 -8.72
N LYS A 269 -16.20 -9.21 -8.05
CA LYS A 269 -17.45 -8.42 -8.26
C LYS A 269 -17.36 -6.98 -7.74
N GLY A 270 -16.28 -6.63 -7.02
CA GLY A 270 -16.07 -5.29 -6.48
C GLY A 270 -15.99 -4.18 -7.54
N ASN A 271 -15.69 -4.52 -8.78
CA ASN A 271 -15.75 -3.58 -9.90
C ASN A 271 -17.14 -2.99 -10.08
N THR A 272 -18.20 -3.77 -9.84
CA THR A 272 -19.59 -3.29 -9.92
C THR A 272 -19.89 -2.19 -8.91
N LEU A 273 -19.32 -2.26 -7.69
CA LEU A 273 -19.43 -1.19 -6.71
C LEU A 273 -18.69 0.07 -7.19
N MET A 274 -17.49 -0.07 -7.71
CA MET A 274 -16.76 1.05 -8.28
C MET A 274 -17.52 1.71 -9.43
N GLU A 275 -18.07 0.93 -10.35
CA GLU A 275 -18.90 1.45 -11.46
C GLU A 275 -20.11 2.22 -10.96
N LEU A 276 -20.80 1.70 -9.93
CA LEU A 276 -21.94 2.40 -9.32
C LEU A 276 -21.50 3.72 -8.67
N ILE A 277 -20.38 3.73 -7.96
CA ILE A 277 -19.82 4.93 -7.35
C ILE A 277 -19.52 5.98 -8.44
N LEU A 278 -18.75 5.59 -9.47
CA LEU A 278 -18.34 6.49 -10.56
C LEU A 278 -19.54 7.07 -11.33
N LYS A 279 -20.62 6.30 -11.49
CA LYS A 279 -21.86 6.77 -12.15
C LYS A 279 -22.57 7.87 -11.35
N ASN A 280 -22.36 7.94 -10.04
CA ASN A 280 -23.05 8.85 -9.11
C ASN A 280 -22.16 10.02 -8.64
N GLU A 281 -20.95 10.14 -9.15
CA GLU A 281 -20.07 11.29 -8.98
C GLU A 281 -20.35 12.39 -9.99
#